data_425d548933ff460259ffd4d9b3e514a7
#
_entry.id   425d548933ff460259ffd4d9b3e514a7
#
_cell.length_a   1.000
_cell.length_b   1.000
_cell.length_c   1.000
_cell.angle_alpha   90.00
_cell.angle_beta   90.00
_cell.angle_gamma   90.00
#
_symmetry.space_group_name_H-M   'P 1'
#
loop_
_entity.id
_entity.type
_entity.pdbx_description
1 polymer ?
#
loop_
_entity_poly.entity_id
_entity_poly.type
_entity_poly.pdbx_seq_one_letter_code
_entity_poly.pdbx_strand_id
1 'polypeptide(L)'
;MPELSDAAQRDVVLVVDDAPETLSLLTDALEAGGMTVLVATDGATALQRVSRIIPDVILLDAVMPGMDGFETCAALRAQPPLAQVPIIFMTGLADTEHVVRGFDSGGVDYVTKPIDPDVLIARLRTHLANARRMFSARAALDAAGRALLSATPDGRVQWSTPKAQTFMAAATDTDRGPDKL
;
A
#
# COMPACT_ATOMS: atom_id res chain seq x y z
N MET A 1 1.94 35.84 -18.19
CA MET A 1 1.60 34.41 -18.15
C MET A 1 1.79 33.94 -16.72
N PRO A 2 0.72 33.69 -15.94
CA PRO A 2 0.91 33.08 -14.63
C PRO A 2 1.29 31.62 -14.89
N GLU A 3 2.46 31.24 -14.33
CA GLU A 3 2.88 29.85 -14.20
C GLU A 3 1.76 29.09 -13.51
N LEU A 4 1.28 28.06 -14.19
CA LEU A 4 0.50 26.99 -13.54
C LEU A 4 1.45 26.36 -12.53
N SER A 5 1.41 26.91 -11.30
CA SER A 5 2.01 26.30 -10.14
C SER A 5 1.55 24.85 -10.11
N ASP A 6 2.49 23.98 -10.36
CA ASP A 6 2.43 22.56 -10.01
C ASP A 6 2.08 22.53 -8.51
N ALA A 7 0.81 22.47 -8.20
CA ALA A 7 0.34 22.21 -6.86
C ALA A 7 0.78 20.80 -6.55
N ALA A 8 2.01 20.67 -6.04
CA ALA A 8 2.62 19.43 -5.65
C ALA A 8 1.58 18.62 -4.88
N GLN A 9 1.05 17.59 -5.54
CA GLN A 9 0.03 16.73 -4.98
C GLN A 9 0.60 16.16 -3.68
N ARG A 10 0.02 16.58 -2.54
CA ARG A 10 0.49 16.14 -1.23
C ARG A 10 0.28 14.65 -1.11
N ASP A 11 1.27 13.94 -0.59
CA ASP A 11 1.15 12.53 -0.30
C ASP A 11 0.03 12.28 0.72
N VAL A 12 -0.79 11.31 0.43
CA VAL A 12 -1.91 10.89 1.29
C VAL A 12 -1.45 9.73 2.16
N VAL A 13 -1.46 9.95 3.47
CA VAL A 13 -1.12 8.94 4.49
C VAL A 13 -2.38 8.48 5.19
N LEU A 14 -2.67 7.19 5.19
CA LEU A 14 -3.70 6.61 6.05
C LEU A 14 -3.04 6.14 7.36
N VAL A 15 -3.50 6.69 8.49
CA VAL A 15 -3.07 6.26 9.83
C VAL A 15 -4.19 5.45 10.46
N VAL A 16 -3.88 4.24 10.86
CA VAL A 16 -4.82 3.30 11.51
C VAL A 16 -4.29 2.94 12.89
N ASP A 17 -4.96 3.40 13.93
CA ASP A 17 -4.59 3.16 15.34
C ASP A 17 -5.84 3.37 16.20
N ASP A 18 -6.05 2.54 17.23
CA ASP A 18 -7.21 2.66 18.12
C ASP A 18 -7.01 3.69 19.24
N ALA A 19 -5.78 4.20 19.43
CA ALA A 19 -5.44 5.21 20.42
C ALA A 19 -5.59 6.63 19.87
N PRO A 20 -6.55 7.45 20.36
CA PRO A 20 -6.77 8.81 19.88
C PRO A 20 -5.54 9.72 20.02
N GLU A 21 -4.73 9.50 21.06
CA GLU A 21 -3.51 10.26 21.32
C GLU A 21 -2.47 10.03 20.23
N THR A 22 -2.30 8.77 19.79
CA THR A 22 -1.42 8.41 18.70
C THR A 22 -1.89 9.04 17.38
N LEU A 23 -3.19 8.95 17.10
CA LEU A 23 -3.78 9.56 15.90
C LEU A 23 -3.57 11.07 15.86
N SER A 24 -3.79 11.78 16.99
CA SER A 24 -3.57 13.23 17.06
C SER A 24 -2.11 13.60 16.84
N LEU A 25 -1.20 12.94 17.56
CA LEU A 25 0.25 13.19 17.44
C LEU A 25 0.74 12.99 16.00
N LEU A 26 0.34 11.89 15.38
CA LEU A 26 0.78 11.57 14.02
C LEU A 26 0.14 12.49 12.98
N THR A 27 -1.12 12.86 13.16
CA THR A 27 -1.79 13.82 12.27
C THR A 27 -1.05 15.14 12.27
N ASP A 28 -0.80 15.72 13.44
CA ASP A 28 -0.11 17.00 13.58
C ASP A 28 1.30 16.97 12.95
N ALA A 29 2.06 15.90 13.22
CA ALA A 29 3.42 15.75 12.70
C ALA A 29 3.46 15.58 11.19
N LEU A 30 2.57 14.74 10.62
CA LEU A 30 2.54 14.44 9.19
C LEU A 30 2.02 15.64 8.38
N GLU A 31 1.01 16.37 8.88
CA GLU A 31 0.49 17.59 8.27
C GLU A 31 1.55 18.71 8.29
N ALA A 32 2.29 18.86 9.39
CA ALA A 32 3.44 19.74 9.46
C ALA A 32 4.55 19.34 8.47
N GLY A 33 4.68 18.04 8.20
CA GLY A 33 5.56 17.48 7.18
C GLY A 33 5.08 17.66 5.74
N GLY A 34 3.90 18.28 5.52
CA GLY A 34 3.34 18.60 4.22
C GLY A 34 2.52 17.47 3.59
N MET A 35 2.12 16.46 4.37
CA MET A 35 1.29 15.33 3.93
C MET A 35 -0.19 15.60 4.21
N THR A 36 -1.07 14.88 3.54
CA THR A 36 -2.51 14.84 3.84
C THR A 36 -2.79 13.58 4.65
N VAL A 37 -3.47 13.70 5.78
CA VAL A 37 -3.71 12.58 6.68
C VAL A 37 -5.17 12.13 6.62
N LEU A 38 -5.36 10.83 6.43
CA LEU A 38 -6.62 10.12 6.66
C LEU A 38 -6.47 9.29 7.92
N VAL A 39 -7.47 9.29 8.79
CA VAL A 39 -7.44 8.52 10.03
C VAL A 39 -8.49 7.43 10.04
N ALA A 40 -8.17 6.28 10.65
CA ALA A 40 -9.10 5.22 10.96
C ALA A 40 -8.79 4.68 12.36
N THR A 41 -9.82 4.40 13.13
CA THR A 41 -9.70 3.92 14.52
C THR A 41 -9.70 2.39 14.64
N ASP A 42 -9.89 1.71 13.52
CA ASP A 42 -9.98 0.24 13.43
C ASP A 42 -9.82 -0.23 11.98
N GLY A 43 -9.62 -1.54 11.80
CA GLY A 43 -9.42 -2.14 10.47
C GLY A 43 -10.64 -2.00 9.54
N ALA A 44 -11.86 -2.10 10.06
CA ALA A 44 -13.07 -1.97 9.25
C ALA A 44 -13.22 -0.54 8.70
N THR A 45 -12.95 0.47 9.53
CA THR A 45 -12.93 1.87 9.13
C THR A 45 -11.81 2.12 8.10
N ALA A 46 -10.65 1.52 8.27
CA ALA A 46 -9.56 1.61 7.30
C ALA A 46 -9.99 1.08 5.92
N LEU A 47 -10.61 -0.11 5.86
CA LEU A 47 -11.13 -0.69 4.61
C LEU A 47 -12.20 0.19 3.95
N GLN A 48 -13.05 0.83 4.74
CA GLN A 48 -14.03 1.81 4.24
C GLN A 48 -13.37 3.07 3.65
N ARG A 49 -12.29 3.57 4.29
CA ARG A 49 -11.57 4.75 3.80
C ARG A 49 -10.92 4.51 2.45
N VAL A 50 -10.21 3.39 2.32
CA VAL A 50 -9.48 3.05 1.09
C VAL A 50 -10.40 2.74 -0.10
N SER A 51 -11.66 2.38 0.13
CA SER A 51 -12.63 2.24 -0.96
C SER A 51 -13.01 3.56 -1.64
N ARG A 52 -12.74 4.69 -0.98
CA ARG A 52 -13.04 6.05 -1.49
C ARG A 52 -11.79 6.78 -1.94
N ILE A 53 -10.69 6.63 -1.21
CA ILE A 53 -9.43 7.33 -1.46
C ILE A 53 -8.31 6.32 -1.29
N ILE A 54 -7.50 6.11 -2.34
CA ILE A 54 -6.31 5.27 -2.30
C ILE A 54 -5.18 6.11 -1.69
N PRO A 55 -4.63 5.72 -0.52
CA PRO A 55 -3.50 6.42 0.07
C PRO A 55 -2.19 6.06 -0.65
N ASP A 56 -1.18 6.94 -0.53
CA ASP A 56 0.16 6.68 -1.03
C ASP A 56 0.98 5.80 -0.08
N VAL A 57 0.63 5.79 1.22
CA VAL A 57 1.23 4.94 2.25
C VAL A 57 0.24 4.73 3.40
N ILE A 58 0.36 3.61 4.09
CA ILE A 58 -0.47 3.26 5.24
C ILE A 58 0.43 3.04 6.46
N LEU A 59 0.11 3.71 7.57
CA LEU A 59 0.63 3.42 8.90
C LEU A 59 -0.43 2.61 9.65
N LEU A 60 -0.06 1.45 10.17
CA LEU A 60 -1.02 0.50 10.71
C LEU A 60 -0.54 -0.03 12.06
N ASP A 61 -1.30 0.22 13.12
CA ASP A 61 -1.03 -0.41 14.40
C ASP A 61 -1.17 -1.93 14.29
N ALA A 62 -0.16 -2.64 14.80
CA ALA A 62 -0.15 -4.09 14.81
C ALA A 62 -1.20 -4.69 15.76
N VAL A 63 -1.50 -3.99 16.87
CA VAL A 63 -2.36 -4.47 17.95
C VAL A 63 -3.57 -3.56 18.12
N MET A 64 -4.71 -4.00 17.61
CA MET A 64 -5.98 -3.30 17.75
C MET A 64 -7.09 -4.26 18.18
N PRO A 65 -8.13 -3.78 18.90
CA PRO A 65 -9.28 -4.60 19.24
C PRO A 65 -10.06 -5.06 18.00
N GLY A 66 -10.58 -6.27 18.03
CA GLY A 66 -11.36 -6.85 16.93
C GLY A 66 -10.46 -7.35 15.81
N MET A 67 -10.46 -6.68 14.65
CA MET A 67 -9.56 -6.99 13.55
C MET A 67 -8.17 -6.40 13.84
N ASP A 68 -7.17 -7.27 14.06
CA ASP A 68 -5.81 -6.84 14.33
C ASP A 68 -5.14 -6.20 13.08
N GLY A 69 -3.96 -5.59 13.28
CA GLY A 69 -3.24 -4.96 12.17
C GLY A 69 -2.81 -5.94 11.09
N PHE A 70 -2.51 -7.18 11.44
CA PHE A 70 -2.08 -8.19 10.46
C PHE A 70 -3.26 -8.67 9.60
N GLU A 71 -4.41 -8.90 10.20
CA GLU A 71 -5.65 -9.22 9.49
C GLU A 71 -6.09 -8.05 8.59
N THR A 72 -5.98 -6.82 9.11
CA THR A 72 -6.24 -5.59 8.33
C THR A 72 -5.30 -5.48 7.14
N CYS A 73 -4.00 -5.73 7.33
CA CYS A 73 -3.02 -5.72 6.25
C CYS A 73 -3.35 -6.75 5.17
N ALA A 74 -3.68 -7.98 5.54
CA ALA A 74 -4.06 -9.03 4.60
C ALA A 74 -5.31 -8.63 3.79
N ALA A 75 -6.32 -8.04 4.45
CA ALA A 75 -7.54 -7.58 3.79
C ALA A 75 -7.28 -6.39 2.83
N LEU A 76 -6.38 -5.47 3.20
CA LEU A 76 -5.94 -4.38 2.33
C LEU A 76 -5.18 -4.91 1.10
N ARG A 77 -4.27 -5.86 1.28
CA ARG A 77 -3.49 -6.48 0.20
C ARG A 77 -4.34 -7.26 -0.79
N ALA A 78 -5.47 -7.82 -0.35
CA ALA A 78 -6.43 -8.50 -1.23
C ALA A 78 -7.12 -7.55 -2.23
N GLN A 79 -7.05 -6.24 -2.01
CA GLN A 79 -7.61 -5.24 -2.92
C GLN A 79 -6.58 -4.82 -3.98
N PRO A 80 -6.83 -5.06 -5.29
CA PRO A 80 -5.85 -4.79 -6.35
C PRO A 80 -5.26 -3.37 -6.35
N PRO A 81 -6.03 -2.28 -6.10
CA PRO A 81 -5.48 -0.93 -6.06
C PRO A 81 -4.46 -0.70 -4.94
N LEU A 82 -4.52 -1.50 -3.86
CA LEU A 82 -3.65 -1.39 -2.69
C LEU A 82 -2.46 -2.34 -2.72
N ALA A 83 -2.39 -3.24 -3.70
CA ALA A 83 -1.35 -4.26 -3.77
C ALA A 83 0.09 -3.72 -3.71
N GLN A 84 0.29 -2.48 -4.14
CA GLN A 84 1.60 -1.82 -4.20
C GLN A 84 1.77 -0.66 -3.21
N VAL A 85 0.72 -0.29 -2.50
CA VAL A 85 0.79 0.77 -1.48
C VAL A 85 1.64 0.28 -0.31
N PRO A 86 2.71 0.98 0.10
CA PRO A 86 3.51 0.55 1.24
C PRO A 86 2.68 0.59 2.54
N ILE A 87 2.76 -0.49 3.31
CA ILE A 87 2.14 -0.60 4.65
C ILE A 87 3.28 -0.72 5.66
N ILE A 88 3.33 0.21 6.59
CA ILE A 88 4.33 0.27 7.66
C ILE A 88 3.62 -0.01 8.98
N PHE A 89 4.06 -1.04 9.68
CA PHE A 89 3.49 -1.37 10.98
C PHE A 89 4.02 -0.46 12.09
N MET A 90 3.13 -0.07 12.98
CA MET A 90 3.45 0.55 14.26
C MET A 90 3.28 -0.51 15.36
N THR A 91 4.26 -0.70 16.21
CA THR A 91 4.23 -1.72 17.25
C THR A 91 4.85 -1.25 18.56
N GLY A 92 4.23 -1.57 19.68
CA GLY A 92 4.74 -1.27 21.02
C GLY A 92 5.86 -2.21 21.50
N LEU A 93 6.04 -3.34 20.83
CA LEU A 93 7.03 -4.34 21.19
C LEU A 93 7.85 -4.71 19.96
N ALA A 94 9.17 -4.61 20.08
CA ALA A 94 10.13 -5.18 19.13
C ALA A 94 10.18 -6.72 19.29
N ASP A 95 8.99 -7.35 19.37
CA ASP A 95 8.88 -8.79 19.47
C ASP A 95 9.12 -9.37 18.09
N THR A 96 10.16 -10.18 17.95
CA THR A 96 10.58 -10.76 16.66
C THR A 96 9.43 -11.48 15.96
N GLU A 97 8.52 -12.07 16.72
CA GLU A 97 7.35 -12.77 16.18
C GLU A 97 6.38 -11.82 15.49
N HIS A 98 6.10 -10.66 16.08
CA HIS A 98 5.24 -9.63 15.45
C HIS A 98 5.88 -9.01 14.22
N VAL A 99 7.20 -8.81 14.23
CA VAL A 99 7.94 -8.30 13.06
C VAL A 99 7.83 -9.29 11.90
N VAL A 100 8.06 -10.59 12.14
CA VAL A 100 7.94 -11.64 11.11
C VAL A 100 6.51 -11.70 10.56
N ARG A 101 5.49 -11.73 11.43
CA ARG A 101 4.08 -11.70 11.00
C ARG A 101 3.75 -10.46 10.16
N GLY A 102 4.32 -9.30 10.49
CA GLY A 102 4.14 -8.07 9.72
C GLY A 102 4.64 -8.21 8.29
N PHE A 103 5.83 -8.72 8.09
CA PHE A 103 6.38 -8.97 6.76
C PHE A 103 5.59 -10.06 6.00
N ASP A 104 5.23 -11.16 6.66
CA ASP A 104 4.46 -12.25 6.07
C ASP A 104 3.05 -11.79 5.62
N SER A 105 2.44 -10.83 6.35
CA SER A 105 1.16 -10.24 5.96
C SER A 105 1.25 -9.19 4.83
N GLY A 106 2.48 -8.84 4.40
CA GLY A 106 2.72 -7.92 3.29
C GLY A 106 3.12 -6.51 3.70
N GLY A 107 3.49 -6.26 4.96
CA GLY A 107 4.12 -5.03 5.41
C GLY A 107 5.52 -4.87 4.79
N VAL A 108 5.93 -3.62 4.59
CA VAL A 108 7.25 -3.30 4.01
C VAL A 108 8.25 -2.81 5.04
N ASP A 109 7.78 -2.35 6.20
CA ASP A 109 8.61 -1.84 7.30
C ASP A 109 7.82 -1.84 8.61
N TYR A 110 8.49 -1.52 9.72
CA TYR A 110 7.86 -1.33 11.02
C TYR A 110 8.51 -0.17 11.78
N VAL A 111 7.75 0.45 12.67
CA VAL A 111 8.21 1.52 13.57
C VAL A 111 7.78 1.16 14.99
N THR A 112 8.71 1.23 15.93
CA THR A 112 8.43 0.93 17.34
C THR A 112 7.85 2.15 18.06
N LYS A 113 6.84 1.91 18.89
CA LYS A 113 6.29 2.90 19.82
C LYS A 113 7.22 3.00 21.06
N PRO A 114 7.50 4.19 21.64
CA PRO A 114 6.97 5.50 21.24
C PRO A 114 7.56 5.97 19.92
N ILE A 115 6.69 6.54 19.06
CA ILE A 115 7.07 6.94 17.71
C ILE A 115 7.78 8.29 17.75
N ASP A 116 8.98 8.35 17.19
CA ASP A 116 9.68 9.59 16.90
C ASP A 116 9.16 10.13 15.53
N PRO A 117 8.51 11.31 15.51
CA PRO A 117 7.93 11.84 14.28
C PRO A 117 8.95 12.11 13.17
N ASP A 118 10.15 12.56 13.52
CA ASP A 118 11.18 12.89 12.52
C ASP A 118 11.71 11.61 11.85
N VAL A 119 11.92 10.57 12.64
CA VAL A 119 12.32 9.24 12.13
C VAL A 119 11.22 8.65 11.26
N LEU A 120 9.96 8.76 11.69
CA LEU A 120 8.82 8.29 10.93
C LEU A 120 8.72 8.99 9.57
N ILE A 121 8.77 10.33 9.54
CA ILE A 121 8.70 11.12 8.31
C ILE A 121 9.83 10.75 7.35
N ALA A 122 11.04 10.56 7.84
CA ALA A 122 12.17 10.13 7.01
C ALA A 122 11.94 8.76 6.36
N ARG A 123 11.39 7.79 7.11
CA ARG A 123 11.03 6.46 6.60
C ARG A 123 9.91 6.54 5.57
N LEU A 124 8.84 7.28 5.86
CA LEU A 124 7.74 7.50 4.93
C LEU A 124 8.22 8.06 3.60
N ARG A 125 9.05 9.11 3.61
CA ARG A 125 9.62 9.69 2.40
C ARG A 125 10.42 8.69 1.58
N THR A 126 11.16 7.80 2.24
CA THR A 126 11.92 6.74 1.58
C THR A 126 11.00 5.74 0.88
N HIS A 127 9.96 5.26 1.59
CA HIS A 127 9.00 4.31 1.01
C HIS A 127 8.17 4.93 -0.12
N LEU A 128 7.73 6.18 0.03
CA LEU A 128 7.03 6.93 -1.00
C LEU A 128 7.90 7.11 -2.26
N ALA A 129 9.16 7.48 -2.10
CA ALA A 129 10.09 7.62 -3.22
C ALA A 129 10.30 6.28 -3.96
N ASN A 130 10.44 5.18 -3.21
CA ASN A 130 10.59 3.84 -3.79
C ASN A 130 9.31 3.41 -4.53
N ALA A 131 8.13 3.61 -3.95
CA ALA A 131 6.85 3.31 -4.59
C ALA A 131 6.67 4.09 -5.89
N ARG A 132 6.99 5.39 -5.91
CA ARG A 132 6.96 6.23 -7.12
C ARG A 132 7.91 5.74 -8.21
N ARG A 133 9.15 5.35 -7.84
CA ARG A 133 10.12 4.79 -8.81
C ARG A 133 9.58 3.51 -9.44
N MET A 134 9.02 2.62 -8.64
CA MET A 134 8.42 1.38 -9.13
C MET A 134 7.24 1.65 -10.06
N PHE A 135 6.36 2.59 -9.68
CA PHE A 135 5.23 2.98 -10.51
C PHE A 135 5.68 3.58 -11.84
N SER A 136 6.65 4.51 -11.82
CA SER A 136 7.20 5.14 -13.03
C SER A 136 7.86 4.11 -13.95
N ALA A 137 8.61 3.16 -13.42
CA ALA A 137 9.22 2.09 -14.19
C ALA A 137 8.17 1.22 -14.89
N ARG A 138 7.08 0.88 -14.19
CA ARG A 138 5.94 0.14 -14.77
C ARG A 138 5.23 0.93 -15.86
N ALA A 139 4.92 2.20 -15.60
CA ALA A 139 4.30 3.07 -16.58
C ALA A 139 5.15 3.20 -17.87
N ALA A 140 6.47 3.28 -17.73
CA ALA A 140 7.38 3.31 -18.87
C ALA A 140 7.36 2.00 -19.68
N LEU A 141 7.27 0.84 -19.00
CA LEU A 141 7.14 -0.47 -19.66
C LEU A 141 5.80 -0.60 -20.39
N ASP A 142 4.73 -0.10 -19.77
CA ASP A 142 3.39 -0.07 -20.37
C ASP A 142 3.36 0.83 -21.62
N ALA A 143 3.95 2.03 -21.52
CA ALA A 143 4.06 2.97 -22.65
C ALA A 143 4.90 2.40 -23.81
N ALA A 144 5.93 1.59 -23.52
CA ALA A 144 6.72 0.89 -24.53
C ALA A 144 5.94 -0.23 -25.25
N GLY A 145 4.71 -0.52 -24.82
CA GLY A 145 3.83 -1.50 -25.44
C GLY A 145 4.35 -2.94 -25.37
N ARG A 146 5.22 -3.23 -24.40
CA ARG A 146 5.75 -4.59 -24.20
C ARG A 146 4.80 -5.44 -23.35
N ALA A 147 4.59 -6.68 -23.79
CA ALA A 147 3.88 -7.67 -22.99
C ALA A 147 4.88 -8.31 -22.00
N LEU A 148 4.83 -7.88 -20.75
CA LEU A 148 5.69 -8.37 -19.68
C LEU A 148 4.83 -8.86 -18.51
N LEU A 149 5.27 -9.91 -17.86
CA LEU A 149 4.69 -10.37 -16.60
C LEU A 149 5.80 -10.82 -15.65
N SER A 150 5.52 -10.71 -14.35
CA SER A 150 6.30 -11.34 -13.29
C SER A 150 5.45 -12.38 -12.61
N ALA A 151 6.01 -13.54 -12.36
CA ALA A 151 5.34 -14.63 -11.65
C ALA A 151 6.26 -15.19 -10.58
N THR A 152 5.67 -15.76 -9.54
CA THR A 152 6.35 -16.57 -8.53
C THR A 152 6.78 -17.92 -9.13
N PRO A 153 7.72 -18.64 -8.50
CA PRO A 153 8.13 -19.97 -8.97
C PRO A 153 6.99 -21.00 -9.05
N ASP A 154 5.94 -20.83 -8.26
CA ASP A 154 4.72 -21.61 -8.28
C ASP A 154 3.70 -21.15 -9.35
N GLY A 155 4.07 -20.17 -10.20
CA GLY A 155 3.30 -19.75 -11.36
C GLY A 155 2.24 -18.68 -11.09
N ARG A 156 2.16 -18.11 -9.89
CA ARG A 156 1.23 -17.01 -9.60
C ARG A 156 1.73 -15.71 -10.21
N VAL A 157 0.90 -15.07 -11.02
CA VAL A 157 1.24 -13.77 -11.58
C VAL A 157 1.25 -12.72 -10.47
N GLN A 158 2.42 -12.13 -10.23
CA GLN A 158 2.59 -11.02 -9.28
C GLN A 158 2.28 -9.67 -9.91
N TRP A 159 2.61 -9.54 -11.19
CA TRP A 159 2.41 -8.33 -11.95
C TRP A 159 2.44 -8.61 -13.46
N SER A 160 1.68 -7.83 -14.22
CA SER A 160 1.68 -7.90 -15.68
C SER A 160 1.35 -6.53 -16.29
N THR A 161 1.89 -6.26 -17.50
CA THR A 161 1.47 -5.10 -18.30
C THR A 161 0.07 -5.32 -18.86
N PRO A 162 -0.68 -4.25 -19.17
CA PRO A 162 -1.99 -4.37 -19.83
C PRO A 162 -1.95 -5.19 -21.11
N LYS A 163 -0.88 -5.08 -21.89
CA LYS A 163 -0.68 -5.90 -23.09
C LYS A 163 -0.49 -7.37 -22.79
N ALA A 164 0.22 -7.72 -21.70
CA ALA A 164 0.34 -9.10 -21.28
C ALA A 164 -1.01 -9.67 -20.79
N GLN A 165 -1.81 -8.86 -20.09
CA GLN A 165 -3.17 -9.24 -19.68
C GLN A 165 -4.05 -9.57 -20.87
N THR A 166 -3.99 -8.77 -21.94
CA THR A 166 -4.72 -9.03 -23.18
C THR A 166 -4.29 -10.37 -23.80
N PHE A 167 -3.00 -10.68 -23.84
CA PHE A 167 -2.53 -11.97 -24.35
C PHE A 167 -2.94 -13.14 -23.47
N MET A 168 -2.86 -13.00 -22.14
CA MET A 168 -3.28 -14.06 -21.22
C MET A 168 -4.79 -14.32 -21.34
N ALA A 169 -5.61 -13.28 -21.45
CA ALA A 169 -7.05 -13.42 -21.65
C ALA A 169 -7.38 -14.12 -22.97
N ALA A 170 -6.69 -13.76 -24.06
CA ALA A 170 -6.86 -14.43 -25.35
C ALA A 170 -6.44 -15.89 -25.31
N ALA A 171 -5.36 -16.24 -24.58
CA ALA A 171 -4.91 -17.61 -24.42
C ALA A 171 -5.88 -18.48 -23.64
N THR A 172 -6.52 -17.93 -22.59
CA THR A 172 -7.52 -18.64 -21.79
C THR A 172 -8.86 -18.82 -22.52
N ASP A 173 -9.20 -17.94 -23.46
CA ASP A 173 -10.42 -18.06 -24.28
C ASP A 173 -10.25 -19.11 -25.39
N THR A 174 -9.04 -19.33 -25.86
CA THR A 174 -8.72 -20.35 -26.91
C THR A 174 -8.80 -21.77 -26.35
N ASP A 175 -8.71 -21.98 -25.03
CA ASP A 175 -8.84 -23.31 -24.40
C ASP A 175 -10.32 -23.73 -24.17
N ARG A 176 -11.27 -22.83 -24.41
CA ARG A 176 -12.69 -23.15 -24.60
C ARG A 176 -12.94 -23.47 -26.06
N GLY A 177 -12.46 -24.65 -26.49
CA GLY A 177 -12.72 -25.19 -27.81
C GLY A 177 -14.21 -25.26 -28.11
N PRO A 178 -14.60 -25.24 -29.41
CA PRO A 178 -16.00 -25.30 -29.80
C PRO A 178 -16.61 -26.60 -29.32
N ASP A 179 -17.58 -26.45 -28.41
CA ASP A 179 -18.41 -27.59 -27.99
C ASP A 179 -19.00 -28.25 -29.21
N LYS A 180 -18.80 -29.57 -29.28
CA LYS A 180 -19.27 -30.43 -30.36
C LYS A 180 -20.77 -30.35 -30.49
N LEU A 181 -21.22 -30.08 -31.70
CA LEU A 181 -22.53 -30.49 -32.22
C LEU A 181 -22.80 -31.97 -32.04
#